data_f35e9297842d81306643e318f961d5c3
#
_entry.id   f35e9297842d81306643e318f961d5c3
#
_cell.length_a   1.000
_cell.length_b   1.000
_cell.length_c   1.000
_cell.angle_alpha   90.00
_cell.angle_beta   90.00
_cell.angle_gamma   90.00
#
_symmetry.space_group_name_H-M   'P 1'
#
loop_
_entity.id
_entity.type
_entity.pdbx_description
1 polymer ?
#
loop_
_entity_poly.entity_id
_entity_poly.type
_entity_poly.pdbx_seq_one_letter_code
_entity_poly.pdbx_strand_id
1 'polypeptide(L)'
;MSIDLPKSVTPAQIDAAAALLDAGQLVAFPTETVYGLGGDAASPDAVARIYAAKGRPANHPVIVHLPPGGDPAYWAAELPADAQKLIDAFWPGPLTLILKRHPRIPDAVSGGQDSVGLRCPSHPVAQALLAAFSARRGGHGGVAAPSANRFGHVSPTTAQHVRDEFGDTVHVLDGGASEVGIESTILDLSRGFPALLRPGHVTPQQIADVLGRAPRLPDGSDATAPRASGTLKAHYATRTPLALLPFDALEPLLAAAQADGERVALVARASRAGRWAQADGVHFVAAPEDPQAYARDLYGMLRALDRAQVARILVEKLPETVEWIAVNDRLGRAAAAFEASD
;
A
#
# COMPACT_ATOMS: atom_id res chain seq x y z
N MET A 1 21.28 16.96 -4.66
CA MET A 1 21.00 16.09 -5.82
C MET A 1 19.82 16.69 -6.58
N SER A 2 19.92 16.85 -7.91
CA SER A 2 18.77 17.23 -8.73
C SER A 2 17.85 16.00 -8.88
N ILE A 3 16.57 16.15 -8.57
CA ILE A 3 15.56 15.09 -8.76
C ILE A 3 14.98 15.24 -10.14
N ASP A 4 15.14 14.23 -11.00
CA ASP A 4 14.56 14.25 -12.35
C ASP A 4 13.06 13.93 -12.25
N LEU A 5 12.23 14.96 -12.47
CA LEU A 5 10.78 14.82 -12.46
C LEU A 5 10.28 14.26 -13.80
N PRO A 6 9.22 13.42 -13.78
CA PRO A 6 8.54 13.04 -15.01
C PRO A 6 7.96 14.28 -15.71
N LYS A 7 7.88 14.26 -17.03
CA LYS A 7 7.41 15.40 -17.84
C LYS A 7 5.99 15.87 -17.49
N SER A 8 5.21 15.02 -16.84
CA SER A 8 3.84 15.30 -16.38
C SER A 8 3.77 16.20 -15.15
N VAL A 9 4.89 16.40 -14.40
CA VAL A 9 4.93 17.19 -13.17
C VAL A 9 6.02 18.24 -13.23
N THR A 10 5.65 19.50 -13.03
CA THR A 10 6.56 20.64 -13.04
C THR A 10 6.98 21.03 -11.62
N PRO A 11 8.15 21.70 -11.44
CA PRO A 11 8.53 22.26 -10.14
C PRO A 11 7.47 23.17 -9.51
N ALA A 12 6.78 23.98 -10.31
CA ALA A 12 5.71 24.84 -9.83
C ALA A 12 4.51 24.06 -9.25
N GLN A 13 4.18 22.89 -9.82
CA GLN A 13 3.14 22.00 -9.26
C GLN A 13 3.60 21.38 -7.93
N ILE A 14 4.89 21.02 -7.79
CA ILE A 14 5.46 20.56 -6.54
C ILE A 14 5.37 21.64 -5.46
N ASP A 15 5.77 22.87 -5.76
CA ASP A 15 5.71 23.99 -4.82
C ASP A 15 4.28 24.32 -4.40
N ALA A 16 3.33 24.29 -5.34
CA ALA A 16 1.91 24.48 -5.05
C ALA A 16 1.35 23.37 -4.14
N ALA A 17 1.69 22.12 -4.42
CA ALA A 17 1.30 20.98 -3.58
C ALA A 17 1.91 21.05 -2.17
N ALA A 18 3.18 21.43 -2.06
CA ALA A 18 3.84 21.66 -0.76
C ALA A 18 3.20 22.80 0.03
N ALA A 19 2.75 23.87 -0.64
CA ALA A 19 2.01 24.95 -0.01
C ALA A 19 0.62 24.52 0.49
N LEU A 20 -0.07 23.63 -0.24
CA LEU A 20 -1.34 23.03 0.22
C LEU A 20 -1.14 22.20 1.49
N LEU A 21 -0.09 21.35 1.53
CA LEU A 21 0.26 20.59 2.74
C LEU A 21 0.58 21.53 3.91
N ASP A 22 1.33 22.61 3.67
CA ASP A 22 1.70 23.61 4.66
C ASP A 22 0.48 24.36 5.22
N ALA A 23 -0.54 24.57 4.38
CA ALA A 23 -1.85 25.11 4.76
C ALA A 23 -2.76 24.06 5.44
N GLY A 24 -2.29 22.87 5.74
CA GLY A 24 -3.03 21.76 6.35
C GLY A 24 -4.04 21.08 5.43
N GLN A 25 -3.95 21.30 4.11
CA GLN A 25 -4.80 20.63 3.13
C GLN A 25 -4.23 19.26 2.73
N LEU A 26 -5.03 18.43 2.07
CA LEU A 26 -4.62 17.12 1.60
C LEU A 26 -4.12 17.16 0.16
N VAL A 27 -3.09 16.39 -0.13
CA VAL A 27 -2.53 16.18 -1.47
C VAL A 27 -2.35 14.69 -1.71
N ALA A 28 -2.89 14.19 -2.81
CA ALA A 28 -2.57 12.84 -3.27
C ALA A 28 -1.34 12.87 -4.19
N PHE A 29 -0.40 11.95 -3.95
CA PHE A 29 0.85 11.91 -4.69
C PHE A 29 1.30 10.47 -4.96
N PRO A 30 2.00 10.23 -6.09
CA PRO A 30 2.53 8.91 -6.42
C PRO A 30 3.67 8.52 -5.49
N THR A 31 3.73 7.23 -5.16
CA THR A 31 4.95 6.58 -4.69
C THR A 31 5.25 5.39 -5.59
N GLU A 32 6.43 4.79 -5.45
CA GLU A 32 6.78 3.56 -6.18
C GLU A 32 5.84 2.40 -5.84
N THR A 33 5.18 2.43 -4.68
CA THR A 33 4.27 1.39 -4.21
C THR A 33 2.83 1.63 -4.64
N VAL A 34 2.18 2.66 -4.10
CA VAL A 34 0.80 3.08 -4.40
C VAL A 34 0.69 4.59 -4.22
N TYR A 35 -0.36 5.22 -4.72
CA TYR A 35 -0.63 6.63 -4.43
C TYR A 35 -0.97 6.83 -2.94
N GLY A 36 -0.36 7.83 -2.32
CA GLY A 36 -0.61 8.24 -0.94
C GLY A 36 -1.53 9.44 -0.85
N LEU A 37 -2.43 9.47 0.15
CA LEU A 37 -3.22 10.64 0.53
C LEU A 37 -2.49 11.37 1.66
N GLY A 38 -1.77 12.44 1.32
CA GLY A 38 -0.87 13.13 2.21
C GLY A 38 -1.48 14.28 2.99
N GLY A 39 -1.05 14.43 4.23
CA GLY A 39 -1.28 15.59 5.08
C GLY A 39 -0.09 15.79 6.02
N ASP A 40 0.07 16.99 6.58
CA ASP A 40 1.12 17.29 7.56
C ASP A 40 1.03 16.35 8.77
N ALA A 41 2.05 15.50 8.96
CA ALA A 41 2.10 14.53 10.05
C ALA A 41 2.25 15.20 11.45
N ALA A 42 2.75 16.41 11.51
CA ALA A 42 2.86 17.18 12.76
C ALA A 42 1.57 17.91 13.13
N SER A 43 0.55 17.95 12.25
CA SER A 43 -0.73 18.59 12.47
C SER A 43 -1.83 17.57 12.77
N PRO A 44 -2.36 17.52 14.02
CA PRO A 44 -3.49 16.65 14.35
C PRO A 44 -4.71 16.89 13.44
N ASP A 45 -4.96 18.15 13.05
CA ASP A 45 -6.08 18.53 12.18
C ASP A 45 -5.91 18.00 10.76
N ALA A 46 -4.68 18.06 10.20
CA ALA A 46 -4.41 17.50 8.88
C ALA A 46 -4.55 15.97 8.89
N VAL A 47 -4.09 15.31 9.95
CA VAL A 47 -4.26 13.87 10.15
C VAL A 47 -5.76 13.52 10.30
N ALA A 48 -6.53 14.29 11.06
CA ALA A 48 -7.98 14.09 11.18
C ALA A 48 -8.70 14.24 9.83
N ARG A 49 -8.27 15.18 8.97
CA ARG A 49 -8.78 15.31 7.58
C ARG A 49 -8.51 14.07 6.74
N ILE A 50 -7.32 13.43 6.89
CA ILE A 50 -7.02 12.16 6.22
C ILE A 50 -8.03 11.08 6.65
N TYR A 51 -8.26 10.93 7.95
CA TYR A 51 -9.21 9.94 8.47
C TYR A 51 -10.63 10.21 7.98
N ALA A 52 -11.08 11.45 8.02
CA ALA A 52 -12.40 11.86 7.55
C ALA A 52 -12.58 11.60 6.04
N ALA A 53 -11.61 12.02 5.21
CA ALA A 53 -11.67 11.81 3.76
C ALA A 53 -11.74 10.32 3.39
N LYS A 54 -11.04 9.46 4.11
CA LYS A 54 -11.01 8.01 3.87
C LYS A 54 -12.18 7.25 4.50
N GLY A 55 -12.89 7.81 5.47
CA GLY A 55 -13.78 7.05 6.37
C GLY A 55 -13.00 6.04 7.23
N ARG A 56 -11.74 6.36 7.59
CA ARG A 56 -10.83 5.48 8.34
C ARG A 56 -10.98 5.69 9.83
N PRO A 57 -11.05 4.63 10.66
CA PRO A 57 -11.05 4.79 12.11
C PRO A 57 -9.76 5.44 12.64
N ALA A 58 -9.89 6.40 13.57
CA ALA A 58 -8.77 7.19 14.08
C ALA A 58 -7.72 6.38 14.88
N ASN A 59 -8.07 5.18 15.34
CA ASN A 59 -7.14 4.27 16.02
C ASN A 59 -6.25 3.44 15.09
N HIS A 60 -6.38 3.61 13.76
CA HIS A 60 -5.51 2.95 12.77
C HIS A 60 -4.35 3.87 12.40
N PRO A 61 -3.09 3.53 12.72
CA PRO A 61 -1.93 4.38 12.47
C PRO A 61 -1.73 4.65 10.98
N VAL A 62 -1.07 5.76 10.68
CA VAL A 62 -0.63 6.13 9.33
C VAL A 62 0.89 6.21 9.28
N ILE A 63 1.48 5.96 8.11
CA ILE A 63 2.92 5.99 7.89
C ILE A 63 3.33 7.43 7.57
N VAL A 64 4.39 7.91 8.24
CA VAL A 64 5.02 9.20 7.95
C VAL A 64 6.08 9.01 6.88
N HIS A 65 5.96 9.79 5.81
CA HIS A 65 6.90 9.80 4.71
C HIS A 65 7.89 10.96 4.88
N LEU A 66 9.18 10.63 4.79
CA LEU A 66 10.30 11.55 4.95
C LEU A 66 10.97 11.82 3.61
N PRO A 67 11.55 13.00 3.40
CA PRO A 67 12.38 13.27 2.22
C PRO A 67 13.68 12.46 2.26
N PRO A 68 14.38 12.30 1.13
CA PRO A 68 15.75 11.81 1.12
C PRO A 68 16.65 12.68 2.04
N GLY A 69 17.42 12.03 2.92
CA GLY A 69 18.24 12.72 3.92
C GLY A 69 17.46 13.34 5.09
N GLY A 70 16.13 13.13 5.16
CA GLY A 70 15.33 13.52 6.32
C GLY A 70 15.76 12.76 7.58
N ASP A 71 15.68 13.42 8.74
CA ASP A 71 16.11 12.86 10.01
C ASP A 71 15.06 11.98 10.67
N PRO A 72 15.20 10.62 10.70
CA PRO A 72 14.27 9.74 11.40
C PRO A 72 14.25 9.95 12.91
N ALA A 73 15.34 10.45 13.52
CA ALA A 73 15.43 10.70 14.97
C ALA A 73 14.56 11.89 15.42
N TYR A 74 14.11 12.74 14.51
CA TYR A 74 13.08 13.72 14.82
C TYR A 74 11.74 13.07 15.18
N TRP A 75 11.41 11.96 14.52
CA TRP A 75 10.13 11.24 14.60
C TRP A 75 10.16 10.07 15.57
N ALA A 76 11.31 9.39 15.67
CA ALA A 76 11.51 8.24 16.54
C ALA A 76 12.29 8.65 17.81
N ALA A 77 11.89 8.10 18.97
CA ALA A 77 12.59 8.30 20.24
C ALA A 77 13.96 7.62 20.26
N GLU A 78 14.07 6.51 19.53
CA GLU A 78 15.30 5.72 19.43
C GLU A 78 15.47 5.28 17.98
N LEU A 79 16.69 5.30 17.48
CA LEU A 79 17.09 4.75 16.17
C LEU A 79 18.04 3.56 16.42
N PRO A 80 17.52 2.31 16.54
CA PRO A 80 18.37 1.15 16.74
C PRO A 80 19.35 0.93 15.59
N ALA A 81 20.49 0.30 15.85
CA ALA A 81 21.51 0.01 14.83
C ALA A 81 20.93 -0.81 13.65
N ASP A 82 19.99 -1.71 13.90
CA ASP A 82 19.30 -2.46 12.84
C ASP A 82 18.44 -1.54 11.96
N ALA A 83 17.80 -0.51 12.54
CA ALA A 83 17.06 0.48 11.75
C ALA A 83 18.00 1.24 10.81
N GLN A 84 19.16 1.67 11.29
CA GLN A 84 20.15 2.37 10.45
C GLN A 84 20.63 1.50 9.29
N LYS A 85 20.99 0.22 9.55
CA LYS A 85 21.37 -0.73 8.49
C LYS A 85 20.30 -0.88 7.40
N LEU A 86 19.03 -0.98 7.81
CA LEU A 86 17.92 -1.13 6.88
C LEU A 86 17.63 0.15 6.10
N ILE A 87 17.78 1.31 6.74
CA ILE A 87 17.70 2.62 6.09
C ILE A 87 18.78 2.74 5.01
N ASP A 88 20.01 2.44 5.35
CA ASP A 88 21.16 2.52 4.42
C ASP A 88 21.00 1.56 3.23
N ALA A 89 20.35 0.41 3.44
CA ALA A 89 20.15 -0.61 2.41
C ALA A 89 18.92 -0.36 1.51
N PHE A 90 17.82 0.18 2.07
CA PHE A 90 16.52 0.16 1.39
C PHE A 90 15.85 1.53 1.27
N TRP A 91 16.39 2.61 1.82
CA TRP A 91 15.88 3.97 1.62
C TRP A 91 16.77 4.80 0.69
N PRO A 92 16.17 5.53 -0.25
CA PRO A 92 14.74 5.61 -0.57
C PRO A 92 14.20 4.30 -1.16
N GLY A 93 13.01 3.83 -0.69
CA GLY A 93 12.42 2.60 -1.20
C GLY A 93 11.19 2.09 -0.44
N PRO A 94 10.73 0.87 -0.80
CA PRO A 94 9.45 0.31 -0.36
C PRO A 94 9.53 -0.42 1.00
N LEU A 95 10.30 0.12 1.95
CA LEU A 95 10.41 -0.39 3.32
C LEU A 95 9.91 0.65 4.33
N THR A 96 8.97 0.26 5.17
CA THR A 96 8.49 1.02 6.33
C THR A 96 9.03 0.39 7.60
N LEU A 97 9.61 1.21 8.48
CA LEU A 97 10.09 0.80 9.80
C LEU A 97 9.14 1.33 10.87
N ILE A 98 8.67 0.44 11.75
CA ILE A 98 7.97 0.82 12.96
C ILE A 98 9.01 0.97 14.07
N LEU A 99 9.07 2.18 14.64
CA LEU A 99 10.01 2.57 15.68
C LEU A 99 9.26 3.15 16.88
N LYS A 100 9.89 3.26 18.04
CA LYS A 100 9.30 3.96 19.18
C LYS A 100 9.08 5.42 18.83
N ARG A 101 7.86 5.91 19.02
CA ARG A 101 7.46 7.28 18.69
C ARG A 101 8.11 8.28 19.65
N HIS A 102 8.67 9.35 19.09
CA HIS A 102 9.16 10.46 19.92
C HIS A 102 7.97 11.21 20.56
N PRO A 103 8.02 11.59 21.87
CA PRO A 103 6.89 12.23 22.56
C PRO A 103 6.37 13.53 21.92
N ARG A 104 7.20 14.24 21.14
CA ARG A 104 6.79 15.44 20.39
C ARG A 104 5.81 15.18 19.26
N ILE A 105 5.73 13.92 18.79
CA ILE A 105 4.92 13.55 17.64
C ILE A 105 3.48 13.30 18.10
N PRO A 106 2.46 13.89 17.42
CA PRO A 106 1.07 13.74 17.81
C PRO A 106 0.58 12.30 17.83
N ASP A 107 -0.23 11.94 18.81
CA ASP A 107 -0.87 10.62 18.95
C ASP A 107 -1.75 10.27 17.74
N ALA A 108 -2.32 11.27 17.08
CA ALA A 108 -3.17 11.11 15.92
C ALA A 108 -2.48 10.31 14.79
N VAL A 109 -1.18 10.52 14.57
CA VAL A 109 -0.41 9.84 13.52
C VAL A 109 -0.22 8.34 13.84
N SER A 110 -0.08 8.02 15.11
CA SER A 110 0.17 6.66 15.58
C SER A 110 -1.11 5.88 15.95
N GLY A 111 -2.28 6.53 15.83
CA GLY A 111 -3.53 5.94 16.31
C GLY A 111 -3.52 5.66 17.81
N GLY A 112 -2.83 6.50 18.59
CA GLY A 112 -2.69 6.38 20.05
C GLY A 112 -1.64 5.38 20.51
N GLN A 113 -0.78 4.84 19.62
CA GLN A 113 0.30 3.92 19.97
C GLN A 113 1.58 4.68 20.34
N ASP A 114 2.49 4.02 21.06
CA ASP A 114 3.84 4.50 21.40
C ASP A 114 4.85 4.28 20.26
N SER A 115 4.41 3.80 19.12
CA SER A 115 5.21 3.53 17.94
C SER A 115 4.76 4.36 16.74
N VAL A 116 5.68 4.63 15.81
CA VAL A 116 5.44 5.37 14.56
C VAL A 116 6.05 4.63 13.38
N GLY A 117 5.32 4.59 12.27
CA GLY A 117 5.82 4.05 11.00
C GLY A 117 6.48 5.14 10.17
N LEU A 118 7.74 4.93 9.79
CA LEU A 118 8.53 5.86 8.98
C LEU A 118 8.94 5.20 7.66
N ARG A 119 8.97 6.00 6.59
CA ARG A 119 9.42 5.56 5.26
C ARG A 119 10.00 6.74 4.47
N CYS A 120 11.00 6.48 3.64
CA CYS A 120 11.47 7.39 2.59
C CYS A 120 11.15 6.75 1.22
N PRO A 121 10.14 7.22 0.47
CA PRO A 121 9.77 6.63 -0.83
C PRO A 121 10.78 6.96 -1.91
N SER A 122 10.93 6.08 -2.93
CA SER A 122 11.88 6.28 -4.03
C SER A 122 11.32 7.05 -5.23
N HIS A 123 10.00 7.24 -5.33
CA HIS A 123 9.37 7.90 -6.47
C HIS A 123 9.79 9.39 -6.57
N PRO A 124 10.27 9.88 -7.73
CA PRO A 124 10.82 11.24 -7.86
C PRO A 124 9.85 12.35 -7.45
N VAL A 125 8.56 12.24 -7.81
CA VAL A 125 7.53 13.23 -7.43
C VAL A 125 7.33 13.25 -5.91
N ALA A 126 7.30 12.07 -5.26
CA ALA A 126 7.22 11.99 -3.81
C ALA A 126 8.43 12.65 -3.14
N GLN A 127 9.63 12.34 -3.61
CA GLN A 127 10.86 12.91 -3.05
C GLN A 127 10.89 14.44 -3.19
N ALA A 128 10.53 14.97 -4.36
CA ALA A 128 10.47 16.41 -4.58
C ALA A 128 9.43 17.10 -3.68
N LEU A 129 8.21 16.53 -3.58
CA LEU A 129 7.15 17.06 -2.72
C LEU A 129 7.57 17.05 -1.25
N LEU A 130 8.11 15.93 -0.77
CA LEU A 130 8.55 15.78 0.62
C LEU A 130 9.70 16.73 0.94
N ALA A 131 10.66 16.92 0.02
CA ALA A 131 11.75 17.87 0.20
C ALA A 131 11.25 19.33 0.25
N ALA A 132 10.35 19.71 -0.67
CA ALA A 132 9.76 21.05 -0.71
C ALA A 132 8.94 21.34 0.56
N PHE A 133 8.14 20.37 1.02
CA PHE A 133 7.36 20.48 2.25
C PHE A 133 8.28 20.53 3.49
N SER A 134 9.30 19.67 3.58
CA SER A 134 10.25 19.65 4.69
C SER A 134 11.00 20.97 4.82
N ALA A 135 11.41 21.58 3.70
CA ALA A 135 12.04 22.90 3.70
C ALA A 135 11.13 24.00 4.33
N ARG A 136 9.82 23.96 4.07
CA ARG A 136 8.83 24.87 4.68
C ARG A 136 8.68 24.66 6.19
N ARG A 137 9.05 23.50 6.69
CA ARG A 137 8.99 23.08 8.10
C ARG A 137 10.36 23.05 8.78
N GLY A 138 11.31 23.86 8.32
CA GLY A 138 12.65 23.97 8.93
C GLY A 138 13.49 22.70 8.82
N GLY A 139 13.24 21.85 7.81
CA GLY A 139 13.96 20.60 7.58
C GLY A 139 13.37 19.36 8.27
N HIS A 140 12.32 19.52 9.08
CA HIS A 140 11.71 18.42 9.84
C HIS A 140 10.30 18.03 9.37
N GLY A 141 9.85 18.53 8.21
CA GLY A 141 8.54 18.20 7.67
C GLY A 141 8.44 16.73 7.27
N GLY A 142 7.38 16.06 7.73
CA GLY A 142 7.00 14.71 7.33
C GLY A 142 5.53 14.67 6.93
N VAL A 143 5.20 13.83 5.96
CA VAL A 143 3.84 13.70 5.42
C VAL A 143 3.23 12.37 5.85
N ALA A 144 2.16 12.42 6.64
CA ALA A 144 1.34 11.25 6.92
C ALA A 144 0.57 10.88 5.65
N ALA A 145 0.82 9.69 5.10
CA ALA A 145 0.20 9.30 3.85
C ALA A 145 -0.18 7.81 3.82
N PRO A 146 -1.40 7.44 4.24
CA PRO A 146 -1.98 6.16 3.85
C PRO A 146 -2.29 6.13 2.35
N SER A 147 -2.61 4.96 1.78
CA SER A 147 -3.04 4.84 0.38
C SER A 147 -4.23 5.75 0.07
N ALA A 148 -4.29 6.33 -1.14
CA ALA A 148 -5.28 7.34 -1.53
C ALA A 148 -6.59 6.71 -2.06
N ASN A 149 -7.23 5.83 -1.27
CA ASN A 149 -8.53 5.20 -1.50
C ASN A 149 -9.43 5.34 -0.28
N ARG A 150 -10.73 5.08 -0.43
CA ARG A 150 -11.65 4.90 0.71
C ARG A 150 -11.20 3.71 1.55
N PHE A 151 -11.46 3.76 2.86
CA PHE A 151 -11.00 2.72 3.79
C PHE A 151 -11.52 1.33 3.40
N GLY A 152 -10.62 0.35 3.39
CA GLY A 152 -10.93 -1.04 3.03
C GLY A 152 -10.93 -1.36 1.53
N HIS A 153 -11.02 -0.36 0.64
CA HIS A 153 -11.03 -0.57 -0.81
C HIS A 153 -9.64 -0.87 -1.39
N VAL A 154 -9.62 -1.32 -2.65
CA VAL A 154 -8.40 -1.55 -3.45
C VAL A 154 -7.57 -0.27 -3.54
N SER A 155 -6.25 -0.38 -3.27
CA SER A 155 -5.35 0.79 -3.30
C SER A 155 -5.18 1.35 -4.71
N PRO A 156 -4.95 2.68 -4.86
CA PRO A 156 -4.76 3.32 -6.15
C PRO A 156 -3.29 3.22 -6.61
N THR A 157 -3.07 2.82 -7.85
CA THR A 157 -1.75 2.75 -8.49
C THR A 157 -1.58 3.78 -9.60
N THR A 158 -2.60 4.58 -9.88
CA THR A 158 -2.58 5.69 -10.85
C THR A 158 -3.33 6.90 -10.30
N ALA A 159 -3.05 8.09 -10.85
CA ALA A 159 -3.79 9.31 -10.51
C ALA A 159 -5.30 9.19 -10.84
N GLN A 160 -5.65 8.46 -11.91
CA GLN A 160 -7.05 8.21 -12.26
C GLN A 160 -7.77 7.40 -11.18
N HIS A 161 -7.12 6.39 -10.59
CA HIS A 161 -7.70 5.63 -9.47
C HIS A 161 -7.98 6.51 -8.25
N VAL A 162 -7.16 7.54 -8.01
CA VAL A 162 -7.41 8.52 -6.94
C VAL A 162 -8.61 9.41 -7.26
N ARG A 163 -8.70 9.90 -8.51
CA ARG A 163 -9.85 10.70 -8.97
C ARG A 163 -11.16 9.92 -8.92
N ASP A 164 -11.13 8.61 -9.22
CA ASP A 164 -12.30 7.72 -9.11
C ASP A 164 -12.80 7.58 -7.64
N GLU A 165 -11.92 7.75 -6.64
CA GLU A 165 -12.26 7.66 -5.21
C GLU A 165 -12.73 8.99 -4.62
N PHE A 166 -12.10 10.10 -5.01
CA PHE A 166 -12.26 11.40 -4.36
C PHE A 166 -12.80 12.52 -5.27
N GLY A 167 -12.94 12.27 -6.58
CA GLY A 167 -13.29 13.31 -7.54
C GLY A 167 -12.28 14.47 -7.49
N ASP A 168 -12.78 15.69 -7.52
CA ASP A 168 -12.00 16.93 -7.47
C ASP A 168 -11.78 17.45 -6.03
N THR A 169 -12.15 16.67 -5.01
CA THR A 169 -12.04 17.12 -3.60
C THR A 169 -10.62 17.07 -3.06
N VAL A 170 -9.69 16.39 -3.76
CA VAL A 170 -8.28 16.24 -3.37
C VAL A 170 -7.40 16.67 -4.54
N HIS A 171 -6.40 17.51 -4.25
CA HIS A 171 -5.37 17.83 -5.25
C HIS A 171 -4.51 16.61 -5.56
N VAL A 172 -4.33 16.26 -6.84
CA VAL A 172 -3.60 15.06 -7.27
C VAL A 172 -2.39 15.45 -8.10
N LEU A 173 -1.19 15.06 -7.67
CA LEU A 173 0.01 15.09 -8.49
C LEU A 173 0.06 13.81 -9.34
N ASP A 174 0.08 13.95 -10.65
CA ASP A 174 0.08 12.82 -11.59
C ASP A 174 1.50 12.48 -12.03
N GLY A 175 2.14 11.54 -11.35
CA GLY A 175 3.49 11.06 -11.67
C GLY A 175 3.53 9.75 -12.46
N GLY A 176 2.39 9.31 -13.01
CA GLY A 176 2.28 8.03 -13.72
C GLY A 176 1.87 6.87 -12.81
N ALA A 177 2.00 5.65 -13.32
CA ALA A 177 1.66 4.44 -12.58
C ALA A 177 2.75 4.06 -11.58
N SER A 178 2.35 3.50 -10.43
CA SER A 178 3.28 2.95 -9.43
C SER A 178 3.99 1.70 -9.96
N GLU A 179 5.31 1.63 -9.78
CA GLU A 179 6.15 0.57 -10.36
C GLU A 179 6.07 -0.76 -9.60
N VAL A 180 5.88 -0.72 -8.27
CA VAL A 180 5.76 -1.88 -7.39
C VAL A 180 4.32 -2.40 -7.31
N GLY A 181 3.33 -1.51 -7.29
CA GLY A 181 1.91 -1.80 -7.39
C GLY A 181 1.21 -2.29 -6.13
N ILE A 182 1.95 -2.68 -5.09
CA ILE A 182 1.44 -3.02 -3.76
C ILE A 182 2.17 -2.21 -2.69
N GLU A 183 1.61 -2.13 -1.49
CA GLU A 183 2.17 -1.34 -0.40
C GLU A 183 3.53 -1.87 0.08
N SER A 184 4.29 -0.97 0.74
CA SER A 184 5.60 -1.26 1.32
C SER A 184 5.59 -2.45 2.29
N THR A 185 6.72 -3.13 2.38
CA THR A 185 7.00 -4.03 3.51
C THR A 185 6.98 -3.22 4.81
N ILE A 186 6.34 -3.75 5.87
CA ILE A 186 6.36 -3.14 7.20
C ILE A 186 7.11 -4.05 8.16
N LEU A 187 8.21 -3.54 8.71
CA LEU A 187 9.02 -4.22 9.70
C LEU A 187 8.97 -3.47 11.03
N ASP A 188 8.63 -4.16 12.10
CA ASP A 188 8.64 -3.63 13.46
C ASP A 188 10.01 -3.85 14.11
N LEU A 189 10.58 -2.77 14.64
CA LEU A 189 11.79 -2.73 15.45
C LEU A 189 11.54 -2.10 16.82
N SER A 190 10.30 -1.69 17.12
CA SER A 190 9.97 -0.95 18.35
C SER A 190 10.10 -1.82 19.63
N ARG A 191 10.10 -3.15 19.46
CA ARG A 191 10.13 -4.13 20.55
C ARG A 191 11.50 -4.79 20.77
N GLY A 192 12.55 -4.27 20.13
CA GLY A 192 13.94 -4.77 20.31
C GLY A 192 14.30 -6.00 19.45
N PHE A 193 13.41 -6.45 18.58
CA PHE A 193 13.65 -7.52 17.61
C PHE A 193 12.93 -7.21 16.29
N PRO A 194 13.47 -7.67 15.13
CA PRO A 194 12.79 -7.49 13.86
C PRO A 194 11.60 -8.42 13.72
N ALA A 195 10.41 -7.84 13.44
CA ALA A 195 9.19 -8.60 13.16
C ALA A 195 8.48 -8.05 11.91
N LEU A 196 8.18 -8.92 10.97
CA LEU A 196 7.42 -8.58 9.78
C LEU A 196 5.94 -8.40 10.14
N LEU A 197 5.39 -7.22 9.93
CA LEU A 197 3.96 -6.95 10.15
C LEU A 197 3.15 -7.03 8.86
N ARG A 198 3.77 -6.67 7.74
CA ARG A 198 3.12 -6.74 6.41
C ARG A 198 4.17 -7.10 5.36
N PRO A 199 3.98 -8.19 4.62
CA PRO A 199 4.85 -8.52 3.51
C PRO A 199 4.66 -7.52 2.35
N GLY A 200 5.73 -7.24 1.61
CA GLY A 200 5.77 -6.35 0.46
C GLY A 200 6.95 -6.66 -0.43
N HIS A 201 7.41 -5.68 -1.22
CA HIS A 201 8.49 -5.87 -2.20
C HIS A 201 9.84 -6.23 -1.56
N VAL A 202 10.17 -5.65 -0.40
CA VAL A 202 11.37 -6.07 0.36
C VAL A 202 11.05 -7.37 1.07
N THR A 203 11.75 -8.44 0.69
CA THR A 203 11.47 -9.80 1.19
C THR A 203 12.09 -10.07 2.56
N PRO A 204 11.58 -11.05 3.32
CA PRO A 204 12.21 -11.49 4.58
C PRO A 204 13.66 -11.91 4.42
N GLN A 205 14.02 -12.50 3.26
CA GLN A 205 15.40 -12.90 2.98
C GLN A 205 16.32 -11.68 2.81
N GLN A 206 15.91 -10.67 2.05
CA GLN A 206 16.69 -9.43 1.90
C GLN A 206 16.90 -8.72 3.24
N ILE A 207 15.90 -8.73 4.12
CA ILE A 207 16.04 -8.20 5.48
C ILE A 207 17.04 -9.03 6.29
N ALA A 208 16.98 -10.37 6.17
CA ALA A 208 17.90 -11.27 6.85
C ALA A 208 19.35 -11.07 6.38
N ASP A 209 19.58 -10.85 5.10
CA ASP A 209 20.91 -10.61 4.51
C ASP A 209 21.53 -9.34 5.07
N VAL A 210 20.73 -8.27 5.29
CA VAL A 210 21.22 -7.01 5.88
C VAL A 210 21.46 -7.11 7.38
N LEU A 211 20.57 -7.80 8.11
CA LEU A 211 20.62 -7.86 9.58
C LEU A 211 21.46 -9.02 10.12
N GLY A 212 21.80 -10.01 9.29
CA GLY A 212 22.44 -11.26 9.72
C GLY A 212 21.49 -12.21 10.48
N ARG A 213 20.20 -11.92 10.50
CA ARG A 213 19.15 -12.75 11.13
C ARG A 213 17.78 -12.54 10.49
N ALA A 214 16.98 -13.58 10.42
CA ALA A 214 15.63 -13.51 9.87
C ALA A 214 14.68 -12.71 10.78
N PRO A 215 13.77 -11.89 10.22
CA PRO A 215 12.69 -11.31 10.99
C PRO A 215 11.69 -12.38 11.41
N ARG A 216 10.99 -12.17 12.55
CA ARG A 216 9.84 -12.99 12.90
C ARG A 216 8.74 -12.78 11.88
N LEU A 217 8.14 -13.85 11.42
CA LEU A 217 6.99 -13.77 10.50
C LEU A 217 5.69 -13.62 11.30
N PRO A 218 4.64 -12.99 10.71
CA PRO A 218 3.35 -12.87 11.37
C PRO A 218 2.74 -14.27 11.54
N ASP A 219 2.44 -14.65 12.77
CA ASP A 219 1.75 -15.90 13.11
C ASP A 219 0.28 -15.68 13.53
N GLY A 220 -0.18 -14.42 13.53
CA GLY A 220 -1.54 -14.04 13.93
C GLY A 220 -1.81 -14.11 15.44
N SER A 221 -0.88 -14.63 16.24
CA SER A 221 -1.05 -14.83 17.69
C SER A 221 -0.44 -13.73 18.56
N ASP A 222 0.42 -12.87 17.99
CA ASP A 222 1.16 -11.84 18.74
C ASP A 222 0.27 -10.62 19.08
N ALA A 223 -0.46 -10.73 20.19
CA ALA A 223 -1.31 -9.63 20.69
C ALA A 223 -0.52 -8.37 21.09
N THR A 224 0.81 -8.47 21.22
CA THR A 224 1.69 -7.34 21.57
C THR A 224 2.21 -6.60 20.34
N ALA A 225 1.97 -7.11 19.13
CA ALA A 225 2.39 -6.46 17.89
C ALA A 225 1.70 -5.10 17.72
N PRO A 226 2.43 -4.05 17.34
CA PRO A 226 1.80 -2.77 17.05
C PRO A 226 0.84 -2.91 15.87
N ARG A 227 -0.30 -2.22 15.95
CA ARG A 227 -1.20 -2.12 14.79
C ARG A 227 -0.48 -1.44 13.65
N ALA A 228 -0.67 -1.95 12.44
CA ALA A 228 -0.08 -1.39 11.23
C ALA A 228 -1.13 -1.21 10.13
N SER A 229 -0.82 -0.36 9.15
CA SER A 229 -1.70 -0.14 8.00
C SER A 229 -1.81 -1.41 7.14
N GLY A 230 -3.04 -1.79 6.74
CA GLY A 230 -3.27 -2.92 5.82
C GLY A 230 -3.07 -4.31 6.45
N THR A 231 -3.17 -4.44 7.79
CA THR A 231 -3.05 -5.73 8.49
C THR A 231 -4.39 -6.29 8.99
N LEU A 232 -5.50 -5.63 8.68
CA LEU A 232 -6.83 -6.14 8.99
C LEU A 232 -7.14 -7.43 8.21
N LYS A 233 -7.93 -8.34 8.79
CA LYS A 233 -8.36 -9.59 8.14
C LYS A 233 -8.99 -9.30 6.77
N ALA A 234 -9.96 -8.39 6.70
CA ALA A 234 -10.58 -7.92 5.47
C ALA A 234 -10.02 -6.53 5.10
N HIS A 235 -9.41 -6.43 3.94
CA HIS A 235 -8.85 -5.19 3.38
C HIS A 235 -8.65 -5.35 1.86
N TYR A 236 -8.44 -4.25 1.13
CA TYR A 236 -8.24 -4.25 -0.34
C TYR A 236 -9.43 -4.82 -1.12
N ALA A 237 -10.63 -4.69 -0.56
CA ALA A 237 -11.84 -5.26 -1.11
C ALA A 237 -12.24 -4.59 -2.43
N THR A 238 -12.63 -5.41 -3.40
CA THR A 238 -13.39 -5.01 -4.57
C THR A 238 -14.84 -4.72 -4.17
N ARG A 239 -15.61 -4.04 -5.04
CA ARG A 239 -17.08 -3.92 -4.87
C ARG A 239 -17.77 -5.20 -5.30
N THR A 240 -17.25 -5.82 -6.36
CA THR A 240 -17.70 -7.10 -6.88
C THR A 240 -17.20 -8.23 -5.98
N PRO A 241 -18.05 -9.19 -5.57
CA PRO A 241 -17.63 -10.33 -4.77
C PRO A 241 -16.45 -11.07 -5.37
N LEU A 242 -15.43 -11.36 -4.54
CA LEU A 242 -14.19 -12.02 -4.95
C LEU A 242 -13.99 -13.31 -4.16
N ALA A 243 -13.68 -14.39 -4.87
CA ALA A 243 -13.30 -15.68 -4.29
C ALA A 243 -11.89 -16.08 -4.75
N LEU A 244 -11.05 -16.51 -3.80
CA LEU A 244 -9.69 -16.99 -4.02
C LEU A 244 -9.65 -18.50 -3.80
N LEU A 245 -9.47 -19.29 -4.87
CA LEU A 245 -9.63 -20.73 -4.86
C LEU A 245 -8.52 -21.43 -5.64
N PRO A 246 -8.16 -22.69 -5.29
CA PRO A 246 -7.32 -23.53 -6.16
C PRO A 246 -7.92 -23.61 -7.56
N PHE A 247 -7.08 -23.65 -8.60
CA PHE A 247 -7.54 -23.63 -9.99
C PHE A 247 -8.56 -24.73 -10.30
N ASP A 248 -8.33 -25.94 -9.81
CA ASP A 248 -9.24 -27.08 -10.04
C ASP A 248 -10.62 -26.88 -9.40
N ALA A 249 -10.73 -26.09 -8.34
CA ALA A 249 -12.01 -25.71 -7.72
C ALA A 249 -12.76 -24.60 -8.48
N LEU A 250 -12.07 -23.87 -9.35
CA LEU A 250 -12.69 -22.81 -10.17
C LEU A 250 -13.50 -23.39 -11.34
N GLU A 251 -13.08 -24.51 -11.93
CA GLU A 251 -13.74 -25.10 -13.09
C GLU A 251 -15.25 -25.40 -12.90
N PRO A 252 -15.68 -26.10 -11.82
CA PRO A 252 -17.11 -26.34 -11.61
C PRO A 252 -17.90 -25.05 -11.39
N LEU A 253 -17.31 -24.03 -10.75
CA LEU A 253 -17.97 -22.74 -10.55
C LEU A 253 -18.14 -21.98 -11.87
N LEU A 254 -17.14 -22.02 -12.75
CA LEU A 254 -17.23 -21.42 -14.08
C LEU A 254 -18.28 -22.12 -14.95
N ALA A 255 -18.34 -23.46 -14.92
CA ALA A 255 -19.34 -24.23 -15.63
C ALA A 255 -20.76 -23.95 -15.12
N ALA A 256 -20.95 -23.86 -13.82
CA ALA A 256 -22.23 -23.49 -13.21
C ALA A 256 -22.67 -22.08 -13.63
N ALA A 257 -21.78 -21.09 -13.54
CA ALA A 257 -22.06 -19.72 -13.94
C ALA A 257 -22.48 -19.64 -15.44
N GLN A 258 -21.81 -20.39 -16.32
CA GLN A 258 -22.17 -20.46 -17.73
C GLN A 258 -23.56 -21.08 -17.92
N ALA A 259 -23.89 -22.15 -17.18
CA ALA A 259 -25.23 -22.80 -17.27
C ALA A 259 -26.34 -21.85 -16.80
N ASP A 260 -26.06 -21.01 -15.82
CA ASP A 260 -27.00 -20.03 -15.28
C ASP A 260 -27.04 -18.71 -16.09
N GLY A 261 -26.22 -18.59 -17.15
CA GLY A 261 -26.08 -17.37 -17.96
C GLY A 261 -25.44 -16.19 -17.20
N GLU A 262 -24.73 -16.46 -16.12
CA GLU A 262 -24.07 -15.48 -15.27
C GLU A 262 -22.71 -15.04 -15.87
N ARG A 263 -22.45 -13.73 -15.96
CA ARG A 263 -21.13 -13.22 -16.38
C ARG A 263 -20.20 -13.19 -15.18
N VAL A 264 -19.05 -13.86 -15.30
CA VAL A 264 -18.02 -13.94 -14.26
C VAL A 264 -16.67 -13.51 -14.78
N ALA A 265 -15.80 -12.98 -13.91
CA ALA A 265 -14.39 -12.79 -14.23
C ALA A 265 -13.58 -13.96 -13.69
N LEU A 266 -12.58 -14.37 -14.48
CA LEU A 266 -11.56 -15.32 -14.06
C LEU A 266 -10.18 -14.65 -14.17
N VAL A 267 -9.50 -14.49 -13.04
CA VAL A 267 -8.10 -14.06 -12.96
C VAL A 267 -7.24 -15.30 -12.70
N ALA A 268 -6.45 -15.69 -13.67
CA ALA A 268 -5.52 -16.79 -13.52
C ALA A 268 -4.23 -16.49 -14.30
N ARG A 269 -3.14 -17.15 -13.91
CA ARG A 269 -1.87 -17.03 -14.63
C ARG A 269 -2.04 -17.43 -16.09
N ALA A 270 -1.31 -16.76 -16.99
CA ALA A 270 -1.45 -16.93 -18.42
C ALA A 270 -1.32 -18.41 -18.87
N SER A 271 -0.46 -19.20 -18.21
CA SER A 271 -0.32 -20.64 -18.44
C SER A 271 -1.58 -21.47 -18.16
N ARG A 272 -2.55 -20.93 -17.40
CA ARG A 272 -3.82 -21.57 -17.04
C ARG A 272 -4.99 -21.19 -17.94
N ALA A 273 -4.76 -20.35 -18.96
CA ALA A 273 -5.83 -19.81 -19.80
C ALA A 273 -6.71 -20.90 -20.43
N GLY A 274 -6.11 -21.88 -21.10
CA GLY A 274 -6.81 -23.01 -21.69
C GLY A 274 -8.08 -22.60 -22.45
N ARG A 275 -9.16 -23.37 -22.28
CA ARG A 275 -10.48 -23.09 -22.88
C ARG A 275 -11.15 -21.82 -22.36
N TRP A 276 -10.78 -21.34 -21.16
CA TRP A 276 -11.43 -20.23 -20.50
C TRP A 276 -11.13 -18.87 -21.11
N ALA A 277 -10.01 -18.76 -21.85
CA ALA A 277 -9.63 -17.53 -22.55
C ALA A 277 -10.66 -17.06 -23.59
N GLN A 278 -11.52 -17.97 -24.10
CA GLN A 278 -12.53 -17.70 -25.12
C GLN A 278 -13.91 -18.25 -24.73
N ALA A 279 -14.13 -18.55 -23.45
CA ALA A 279 -15.38 -19.12 -23.00
C ALA A 279 -16.47 -18.03 -22.88
N ASP A 280 -17.66 -18.29 -23.44
CA ASP A 280 -18.79 -17.38 -23.34
C ASP A 280 -19.16 -17.11 -21.88
N GLY A 281 -19.47 -15.85 -21.56
CA GLY A 281 -19.80 -15.42 -20.21
C GLY A 281 -18.61 -15.29 -19.25
N VAL A 282 -17.39 -15.68 -19.66
CA VAL A 282 -16.18 -15.56 -18.85
C VAL A 282 -15.32 -14.40 -19.32
N HIS A 283 -15.11 -13.39 -18.46
CA HIS A 283 -14.14 -12.34 -18.66
C HIS A 283 -12.79 -12.81 -18.13
N PHE A 284 -11.97 -13.43 -19.01
CA PHE A 284 -10.66 -13.94 -18.62
C PHE A 284 -9.62 -12.84 -18.57
N VAL A 285 -8.89 -12.75 -17.46
CA VAL A 285 -7.73 -11.89 -17.26
C VAL A 285 -6.50 -12.76 -17.06
N ALA A 286 -5.60 -12.73 -18.05
CA ALA A 286 -4.30 -13.40 -17.97
C ALA A 286 -3.37 -12.61 -17.02
N ALA A 287 -3.19 -13.12 -15.83
CA ALA A 287 -2.28 -12.54 -14.86
C ALA A 287 -0.81 -12.98 -15.14
N PRO A 288 0.18 -12.15 -14.77
CA PRO A 288 1.59 -12.48 -14.94
C PRO A 288 2.01 -13.74 -14.18
N GLU A 289 2.98 -14.47 -14.74
CA GLU A 289 3.62 -15.62 -14.07
C GLU A 289 4.67 -15.17 -13.05
N ASP A 290 5.28 -14.01 -13.26
CA ASP A 290 6.28 -13.43 -12.38
C ASP A 290 5.62 -12.73 -11.18
N PRO A 291 6.03 -13.02 -9.92
CA PRO A 291 5.42 -12.44 -8.72
C PRO A 291 5.49 -10.92 -8.65
N GLN A 292 6.57 -10.30 -9.16
CA GLN A 292 6.73 -8.85 -9.11
C GLN A 292 5.85 -8.17 -10.16
N ALA A 293 5.77 -8.72 -11.36
CA ALA A 293 4.85 -8.25 -12.38
C ALA A 293 3.38 -8.41 -11.94
N TYR A 294 3.06 -9.54 -11.29
CA TYR A 294 1.71 -9.76 -10.73
C TYR A 294 1.39 -8.71 -9.66
N ALA A 295 2.30 -8.45 -8.73
CA ALA A 295 2.14 -7.44 -7.69
C ALA A 295 1.89 -6.05 -8.29
N ARG A 296 2.68 -5.66 -9.31
CA ARG A 296 2.54 -4.38 -10.02
C ARG A 296 1.15 -4.21 -10.63
N ASP A 297 0.63 -5.27 -11.26
CA ASP A 297 -0.60 -5.20 -12.04
C ASP A 297 -1.86 -5.50 -11.20
N LEU A 298 -1.70 -6.07 -9.98
CA LEU A 298 -2.78 -6.59 -9.13
C LEU A 298 -3.94 -5.59 -8.94
N TYR A 299 -3.65 -4.42 -8.42
CA TYR A 299 -4.71 -3.45 -8.11
C TYR A 299 -5.33 -2.83 -9.36
N GLY A 300 -4.56 -2.68 -10.42
CA GLY A 300 -5.07 -2.28 -11.74
C GLY A 300 -6.08 -3.30 -12.27
N MET A 301 -5.75 -4.59 -12.21
CA MET A 301 -6.66 -5.69 -12.60
C MET A 301 -7.93 -5.68 -11.77
N LEU A 302 -7.83 -5.65 -10.43
CA LEU A 302 -9.01 -5.67 -9.55
C LEU A 302 -9.94 -4.47 -9.79
N ARG A 303 -9.39 -3.26 -9.98
CA ARG A 303 -10.17 -2.06 -10.29
C ARG A 303 -10.81 -2.11 -11.69
N ALA A 304 -10.16 -2.73 -12.66
CA ALA A 304 -10.75 -2.95 -13.98
C ALA A 304 -11.94 -3.91 -13.90
N LEU A 305 -11.81 -4.97 -13.11
CA LEU A 305 -12.87 -5.97 -12.92
C LEU A 305 -14.09 -5.43 -12.19
N ASP A 306 -13.91 -4.51 -11.25
CA ASP A 306 -15.02 -3.80 -10.61
C ASP A 306 -15.90 -2.98 -11.61
N ARG A 307 -15.35 -2.67 -12.79
CA ARG A 307 -16.06 -1.96 -13.88
C ARG A 307 -16.57 -2.89 -14.97
N ALA A 308 -16.17 -4.15 -14.96
CA ALA A 308 -16.47 -5.11 -16.04
C ALA A 308 -17.92 -5.65 -16.02
N GLN A 309 -18.75 -5.21 -15.04
CA GLN A 309 -20.14 -5.66 -14.89
C GLN A 309 -20.26 -7.20 -14.84
N VAL A 310 -19.44 -7.83 -14.02
CA VAL A 310 -19.48 -9.25 -13.71
C VAL A 310 -20.13 -9.49 -12.35
N ALA A 311 -20.78 -10.63 -12.17
CA ALA A 311 -21.46 -10.97 -10.93
C ALA A 311 -20.47 -11.32 -9.81
N ARG A 312 -19.33 -11.94 -10.17
CA ARG A 312 -18.26 -12.29 -9.23
C ARG A 312 -16.90 -12.35 -9.92
N ILE A 313 -15.85 -12.20 -9.13
CA ILE A 313 -14.44 -12.33 -9.52
C ILE A 313 -13.91 -13.62 -8.91
N LEU A 314 -13.48 -14.55 -9.76
CA LEU A 314 -12.84 -15.80 -9.38
C LEU A 314 -11.32 -15.66 -9.62
N VAL A 315 -10.53 -15.86 -8.58
CA VAL A 315 -9.07 -15.68 -8.65
C VAL A 315 -8.39 -17.01 -8.34
N GLU A 316 -7.44 -17.41 -9.18
CA GLU A 316 -6.58 -18.56 -8.92
C GLU A 316 -5.74 -18.33 -7.66
N LYS A 317 -5.75 -19.30 -6.73
CA LYS A 317 -4.83 -19.33 -5.60
C LYS A 317 -3.41 -19.53 -6.09
N LEU A 318 -2.50 -18.63 -5.71
CA LEU A 318 -1.11 -18.62 -6.16
C LEU A 318 -0.23 -19.55 -5.33
N PRO A 319 1.01 -19.88 -5.78
CA PRO A 319 1.93 -20.70 -5.01
C PRO A 319 2.22 -20.12 -3.61
N GLU A 320 2.41 -21.01 -2.64
CA GLU A 320 2.70 -20.63 -1.24
C GLU A 320 4.23 -20.51 -1.00
N THR A 321 4.97 -19.92 -1.94
CA THR A 321 6.40 -19.67 -1.79
C THR A 321 6.67 -18.24 -1.32
N VAL A 322 7.89 -17.96 -0.85
CA VAL A 322 8.25 -16.67 -0.26
C VAL A 322 8.10 -15.51 -1.25
N GLU A 323 8.28 -15.75 -2.54
CA GLU A 323 8.15 -14.75 -3.60
C GLU A 323 6.71 -14.28 -3.78
N TRP A 324 5.73 -15.16 -3.50
CA TRP A 324 4.31 -14.88 -3.62
C TRP A 324 3.66 -14.37 -2.33
N ILE A 325 4.40 -14.33 -1.21
CA ILE A 325 3.83 -14.01 0.11
C ILE A 325 3.10 -12.67 0.14
N ALA A 326 3.63 -11.65 -0.54
CA ALA A 326 3.03 -10.32 -0.56
C ALA A 326 1.74 -10.27 -1.40
N VAL A 327 1.71 -10.93 -2.55
CA VAL A 327 0.52 -11.02 -3.41
C VAL A 327 -0.56 -11.86 -2.74
N ASN A 328 -0.18 -13.01 -2.16
CA ASN A 328 -1.09 -13.88 -1.42
C ASN A 328 -1.72 -13.16 -0.22
N ASP A 329 -0.96 -12.35 0.53
CA ASP A 329 -1.50 -11.52 1.62
C ASP A 329 -2.58 -10.56 1.12
N ARG A 330 -2.36 -9.88 -0.02
CA ARG A 330 -3.33 -8.92 -0.58
C ARG A 330 -4.59 -9.62 -1.10
N LEU A 331 -4.45 -10.71 -1.85
CA LEU A 331 -5.57 -11.48 -2.38
C LEU A 331 -6.38 -12.14 -1.27
N GLY A 332 -5.72 -12.72 -0.27
CA GLY A 332 -6.37 -13.32 0.88
C GLY A 332 -7.24 -12.31 1.65
N ARG A 333 -6.70 -11.08 1.88
CA ARG A 333 -7.47 -10.01 2.55
C ARG A 333 -8.60 -9.47 1.70
N ALA A 334 -8.43 -9.42 0.37
CA ALA A 334 -9.50 -9.02 -0.55
C ALA A 334 -10.64 -10.05 -0.54
N ALA A 335 -10.32 -11.34 -0.58
CA ALA A 335 -11.30 -12.42 -0.51
C ALA A 335 -12.02 -12.49 0.85
N ALA A 336 -11.29 -12.28 1.95
CA ALA A 336 -11.86 -12.31 3.31
C ALA A 336 -12.96 -11.26 3.56
N ALA A 337 -13.06 -10.25 2.72
CA ALA A 337 -14.16 -9.27 2.78
C ALA A 337 -15.52 -9.86 2.38
N PHE A 338 -15.53 -11.01 1.69
CA PHE A 338 -16.72 -11.68 1.18
C PHE A 338 -16.95 -13.06 1.83
N GLU A 339 -16.08 -13.48 2.74
CA GLU A 339 -16.33 -14.64 3.59
C GLU A 339 -17.46 -14.30 4.56
N ALA A 340 -18.42 -15.21 4.72
CA ALA A 340 -19.48 -15.05 5.72
C ALA A 340 -18.82 -14.87 7.10
N SER A 341 -19.26 -13.87 7.85
CA SER A 341 -18.88 -13.74 9.25
C SER A 341 -19.56 -14.88 10.01
N ASP A 342 -18.76 -15.86 10.46
CA ASP A 342 -19.24 -16.91 11.36
C ASP A 342 -19.71 -16.33 12.72
#